data_45cf232fd39e33d51ef4e169aea0772b
#
_entry.id   45cf232fd39e33d51ef4e169aea0772b
#
_cell.length_a   1.000
_cell.length_b   1.000
_cell.length_c   1.000
_cell.angle_alpha   90.00
_cell.angle_beta   90.00
_cell.angle_gamma   90.00
#
_symmetry.space_group_name_H-M   'P 1'
#
loop_
_entity.id
_entity.type
_entity.pdbx_description
1 polymer ?
#
loop_
_entity_poly.entity_id
_entity_poly.type
_entity_poly.pdbx_seq_one_letter_code
_entity_poly.pdbx_strand_id
1 'polypeptide(L)'
;MGKIFYVWIVCGVCTLLIFISMGTASNGLSVFLPYIIKACELTNTQASSLVTLRCAFAFLSMLVISLYYKRVGYRLGTCISALCCCAAYSIYSFANTYPQFCVGASMAGISYGLGSMIPVSILMNRWFVRHRALAIGICASGSGLAVIILPPILTGIILRFSLRAAFLVTAGFTLVAAVLVYLLIREKPADMGLEALGEGDRIEPHKSKFRRSEPRRNASERSASDRTAADRAAADRSAADQSASGLSASERLAARRKSSKGNPDTQSDSVWILIGMVCVIMGGLSNPGFVHLSVLYTSEGYAPMTVAFLISLCGIVLTLGKVLCGGAADLMGGLKASLLFIGLLLAGLVMCCFAFTGSVPLAAIAVFLFGVGSPVCTVGIPVWAGDLSEPKDYPKTVRNLQLIYAAGAMLFASTPGVIADHLGSYIPVYAIFAISLAGTAVCLIAAYRLRK
;
A
#
# COMPACT_ATOMS: atom_id res chain seq x y z
N MET A 1 -6.71 -34.76 7.87
CA MET A 1 -7.56 -33.65 7.36
C MET A 1 -7.63 -32.44 8.32
N GLY A 2 -7.77 -32.60 9.64
CA GLY A 2 -7.87 -31.48 10.58
C GLY A 2 -6.67 -30.52 10.64
N LYS A 3 -5.45 -31.01 10.39
CA LYS A 3 -4.23 -30.19 10.43
C LYS A 3 -4.14 -29.17 9.28
N ILE A 4 -4.49 -29.55 8.07
CA ILE A 4 -4.51 -28.66 6.89
C ILE A 4 -5.62 -27.63 7.03
N PHE A 5 -6.75 -28.00 7.60
CA PHE A 5 -7.90 -27.12 7.80
C PHE A 5 -7.57 -25.92 8.72
N TYR A 6 -6.80 -26.14 9.81
CA TYR A 6 -6.45 -25.07 10.73
C TYR A 6 -5.56 -23.98 10.09
N VAL A 7 -4.68 -24.34 9.18
CA VAL A 7 -3.84 -23.39 8.44
C VAL A 7 -4.72 -22.39 7.64
N TRP A 8 -5.79 -22.90 7.03
CA TRP A 8 -6.76 -22.04 6.31
C TRP A 8 -7.65 -21.22 7.25
N ILE A 9 -7.93 -21.73 8.48
CA ILE A 9 -8.60 -20.94 9.52
C ILE A 9 -7.74 -19.72 9.88
N VAL A 10 -6.44 -19.89 10.10
CA VAL A 10 -5.52 -18.77 10.39
C VAL A 10 -5.52 -17.78 9.22
N CYS A 11 -5.52 -18.24 7.98
CA CYS A 11 -5.65 -17.38 6.80
C CYS A 11 -6.97 -16.59 6.81
N GLY A 12 -8.10 -17.23 7.09
CA GLY A 12 -9.41 -16.59 7.21
C GLY A 12 -9.45 -15.52 8.31
N VAL A 13 -8.86 -15.82 9.47
CA VAL A 13 -8.77 -14.85 10.58
C VAL A 13 -7.85 -13.68 10.25
N CYS A 14 -6.76 -13.90 9.52
CA CYS A 14 -5.92 -12.83 9.00
C CYS A 14 -6.66 -11.98 7.95
N THR A 15 -7.53 -12.59 7.14
CA THR A 15 -8.44 -11.86 6.22
C THR A 15 -9.40 -10.98 7.02
N LEU A 16 -9.98 -11.50 8.10
CA LEU A 16 -10.84 -10.73 9.01
C LEU A 16 -10.07 -9.58 9.69
N LEU A 17 -8.82 -9.80 10.09
CA LEU A 17 -7.97 -8.74 10.65
C LEU A 17 -7.76 -7.60 9.64
N ILE A 18 -7.49 -7.91 8.37
CA ILE A 18 -7.35 -6.91 7.30
C ILE A 18 -8.70 -6.23 7.00
N PHE A 19 -9.80 -6.96 7.05
CA PHE A 19 -11.14 -6.39 6.95
C PHE A 19 -11.37 -5.30 8.01
N ILE A 20 -10.97 -5.55 9.26
CA ILE A 20 -11.13 -4.59 10.38
C ILE A 20 -10.15 -3.43 10.23
N SER A 21 -8.85 -3.70 10.18
CA SER A 21 -7.83 -2.68 10.30
C SER A 21 -7.72 -1.82 9.02
N MET A 22 -7.69 -2.43 7.85
CA MET A 22 -7.61 -1.69 6.57
C MET A 22 -8.99 -1.36 6.00
N GLY A 23 -9.95 -2.26 6.15
CA GLY A 23 -11.30 -2.07 5.67
C GLY A 23 -12.11 -1.11 6.55
N THR A 24 -12.37 -1.50 7.79
CA THR A 24 -13.26 -0.75 8.69
C THR A 24 -12.56 0.50 9.23
N ALA A 25 -11.37 0.40 9.82
CA ALA A 25 -10.69 1.54 10.44
C ALA A 25 -10.20 2.59 9.42
N SER A 26 -9.86 2.19 8.21
CA SER A 26 -9.41 3.13 7.16
C SER A 26 -10.55 3.56 6.24
N ASN A 27 -11.19 2.62 5.57
CA ASN A 27 -12.17 2.94 4.53
C ASN A 27 -13.59 3.15 5.09
N GLY A 28 -13.89 2.61 6.29
CA GLY A 28 -15.19 2.82 6.94
C GLY A 28 -15.52 4.28 7.18
N LEU A 29 -14.51 5.12 7.44
CA LEU A 29 -14.72 6.55 7.65
C LEU A 29 -15.36 7.23 6.43
N SER A 30 -15.14 6.73 5.20
CA SER A 30 -15.77 7.27 3.99
C SER A 30 -17.30 7.19 4.04
N VAL A 31 -17.85 6.18 4.69
CA VAL A 31 -19.31 6.01 4.83
C VAL A 31 -19.87 7.00 5.85
N PHE A 32 -19.17 7.19 6.95
CA PHE A 32 -19.63 8.00 8.08
C PHE A 32 -19.41 9.50 7.90
N LEU A 33 -18.39 9.90 7.12
CA LEU A 33 -17.93 11.27 7.02
C LEU A 33 -19.04 12.27 6.63
N PRO A 34 -19.90 12.03 5.62
CA PRO A 34 -21.00 12.93 5.26
C PRO A 34 -22.00 13.11 6.40
N TYR A 35 -22.26 12.04 7.16
CA TYR A 35 -23.19 12.07 8.27
C TYR A 35 -22.63 12.77 9.49
N ILE A 36 -21.31 12.63 9.77
CA ILE A 36 -20.62 13.33 10.85
C ILE A 36 -20.60 14.83 10.57
N ILE A 37 -20.30 15.25 9.34
CA ILE A 37 -20.34 16.66 8.91
C ILE A 37 -21.71 17.25 9.23
N LYS A 38 -22.79 16.57 8.80
CA LYS A 38 -24.14 17.05 8.98
C LYS A 38 -24.63 17.01 10.43
N ALA A 39 -24.29 15.98 11.19
CA ALA A 39 -24.78 15.78 12.56
C ALA A 39 -24.07 16.68 13.58
N CYS A 40 -22.82 17.04 13.35
CA CYS A 40 -22.01 17.83 14.28
C CYS A 40 -21.68 19.23 13.72
N GLU A 41 -22.29 19.62 12.60
CA GLU A 41 -22.09 20.93 11.92
C GLU A 41 -20.58 21.25 11.71
N LEU A 42 -19.80 20.21 11.39
CA LEU A 42 -18.36 20.36 11.17
C LEU A 42 -18.09 21.04 9.82
N THR A 43 -17.05 21.85 9.79
CA THR A 43 -16.52 22.32 8.50
C THR A 43 -15.88 21.17 7.73
N ASN A 44 -15.78 21.29 6.39
CA ASN A 44 -15.13 20.27 5.57
C ASN A 44 -13.65 20.11 5.94
N THR A 45 -12.99 21.20 6.36
CA THR A 45 -11.61 21.18 6.89
C THR A 45 -11.52 20.35 8.16
N GLN A 46 -12.44 20.51 9.10
CA GLN A 46 -12.48 19.71 10.33
C GLN A 46 -12.72 18.23 10.02
N ALA A 47 -13.64 17.92 9.12
CA ALA A 47 -13.91 16.55 8.69
C ALA A 47 -12.68 15.91 8.03
N SER A 48 -12.00 16.63 7.15
CA SER A 48 -10.78 16.14 6.49
C SER A 48 -9.60 16.01 7.45
N SER A 49 -9.54 16.82 8.51
CA SER A 49 -8.50 16.70 9.53
C SER A 49 -8.61 15.40 10.35
N LEU A 50 -9.81 14.81 10.47
CA LEU A 50 -9.98 13.46 11.03
C LEU A 50 -9.24 12.41 10.18
N VAL A 51 -9.29 12.54 8.85
CA VAL A 51 -8.55 11.67 7.94
C VAL A 51 -7.05 11.86 8.12
N THR A 52 -6.58 13.11 8.28
CA THR A 52 -5.17 13.42 8.54
C THR A 52 -4.68 12.81 9.83
N LEU A 53 -5.42 12.98 10.94
CA LEU A 53 -5.07 12.37 12.23
C LEU A 53 -4.99 10.87 12.14
N ARG A 54 -5.96 10.23 11.49
CA ARG A 54 -5.93 8.77 11.24
C ARG A 54 -4.68 8.36 10.46
N CYS A 55 -4.32 9.08 9.39
CA CYS A 55 -3.14 8.80 8.58
C CYS A 55 -1.84 9.02 9.38
N ALA A 56 -1.77 10.08 10.20
CA ALA A 56 -0.62 10.39 11.03
C ALA A 56 -0.37 9.30 12.08
N PHE A 57 -1.41 8.89 12.82
CA PHE A 57 -1.27 7.82 13.81
C PHE A 57 -1.03 6.45 13.18
N ALA A 58 -1.54 6.20 11.98
CA ALA A 58 -1.20 5.01 11.21
C ALA A 58 0.28 4.99 10.83
N PHE A 59 0.81 6.10 10.31
CA PHE A 59 2.21 6.26 9.95
C PHE A 59 3.12 6.07 11.17
N LEU A 60 2.84 6.75 12.28
CA LEU A 60 3.59 6.61 13.53
C LEU A 60 3.59 5.17 14.06
N SER A 61 2.43 4.50 14.01
CA SER A 61 2.32 3.10 14.41
C SER A 61 3.13 2.16 13.52
N MET A 62 3.22 2.43 12.21
CA MET A 62 4.05 1.66 11.28
C MET A 62 5.54 1.83 11.55
N LEU A 63 6.01 3.00 12.02
CA LEU A 63 7.41 3.19 12.39
C LEU A 63 7.83 2.31 13.56
N VAL A 64 6.95 2.12 14.53
CA VAL A 64 7.25 1.34 15.75
C VAL A 64 6.83 -0.12 15.67
N ILE A 65 6.19 -0.55 14.58
CA ILE A 65 5.55 -1.87 14.44
C ILE A 65 6.49 -3.04 14.73
N SER A 66 7.73 -2.97 14.28
CA SER A 66 8.74 -4.03 14.49
C SER A 66 9.10 -4.20 15.97
N LEU A 67 9.24 -3.09 16.70
CA LEU A 67 9.52 -3.09 18.14
C LEU A 67 8.30 -3.57 18.92
N TYR A 68 7.12 -3.13 18.54
CA TYR A 68 5.85 -3.51 19.14
C TYR A 68 5.64 -5.04 19.08
N TYR A 69 5.73 -5.65 17.89
CA TYR A 69 5.53 -7.10 17.74
C TYR A 69 6.63 -7.96 18.35
N LYS A 70 7.85 -7.43 18.47
CA LYS A 70 8.94 -8.12 19.21
C LYS A 70 8.64 -8.22 20.70
N ARG A 71 7.97 -7.22 21.30
CA ARG A 71 7.65 -7.18 22.74
C ARG A 71 6.33 -7.87 23.09
N VAL A 72 5.30 -7.65 22.28
CA VAL A 72 3.92 -8.05 22.58
C VAL A 72 3.58 -9.43 21.97
N GLY A 73 4.29 -9.84 20.90
CA GLY A 73 3.96 -11.04 20.13
C GLY A 73 2.85 -10.78 19.10
N TYR A 74 2.69 -11.72 18.15
CA TYR A 74 1.73 -11.52 17.06
C TYR A 74 0.29 -11.78 17.48
N ARG A 75 0.05 -12.76 18.35
CA ARG A 75 -1.29 -13.12 18.83
C ARG A 75 -1.95 -11.96 19.60
N LEU A 76 -1.27 -11.45 20.62
CA LEU A 76 -1.80 -10.35 21.44
C LEU A 76 -1.74 -9.03 20.68
N GLY A 77 -0.69 -8.79 19.90
CA GLY A 77 -0.52 -7.55 19.14
C GLY A 77 -1.60 -7.33 18.08
N THR A 78 -2.01 -8.37 17.35
CA THR A 78 -3.11 -8.28 16.39
C THR A 78 -4.46 -8.11 17.06
N CYS A 79 -4.68 -8.73 18.22
CA CYS A 79 -5.87 -8.53 19.05
C CYS A 79 -5.97 -7.07 19.52
N ILE A 80 -4.90 -6.49 20.06
CA ILE A 80 -4.85 -5.09 20.48
C ILE A 80 -5.16 -4.16 19.28
N SER A 81 -4.64 -4.45 18.10
CA SER A 81 -4.98 -3.69 16.89
C SER A 81 -6.49 -3.69 16.61
N ALA A 82 -7.15 -4.84 16.69
CA ALA A 82 -8.60 -4.96 16.51
C ALA A 82 -9.39 -4.27 17.64
N LEU A 83 -8.90 -4.36 18.89
CA LEU A 83 -9.49 -3.64 20.03
C LEU A 83 -9.36 -2.12 19.89
N CYS A 84 -8.26 -1.60 19.30
CA CYS A 84 -8.14 -0.18 18.98
C CYS A 84 -9.21 0.27 17.98
N CYS A 85 -9.59 -0.59 17.01
CA CYS A 85 -10.70 -0.31 16.11
C CYS A 85 -12.05 -0.26 16.87
N CYS A 86 -12.29 -1.24 17.75
CA CYS A 86 -13.46 -1.26 18.63
C CYS A 86 -13.54 0.01 19.48
N ALA A 87 -12.44 0.39 20.12
CA ALA A 87 -12.37 1.62 20.92
C ALA A 87 -12.65 2.87 20.07
N ALA A 88 -12.12 2.96 18.85
CA ALA A 88 -12.37 4.07 17.93
C ALA A 88 -13.87 4.25 17.66
N TYR A 89 -14.56 3.18 17.28
CA TYR A 89 -15.99 3.23 16.99
C TYR A 89 -16.87 3.39 18.24
N SER A 90 -16.42 2.87 19.38
CA SER A 90 -17.06 3.17 20.68
C SER A 90 -16.96 4.67 21.02
N ILE A 91 -15.78 5.27 20.84
CA ILE A 91 -15.60 6.71 21.04
C ILE A 91 -16.48 7.50 20.08
N TYR A 92 -16.53 7.16 18.79
CA TYR A 92 -17.40 7.82 17.81
C TYR A 92 -18.88 7.74 18.20
N SER A 93 -19.34 6.66 18.85
CA SER A 93 -20.75 6.51 19.24
C SER A 93 -21.15 7.47 20.36
N PHE A 94 -20.22 7.91 21.18
CA PHE A 94 -20.44 8.88 22.27
C PHE A 94 -19.93 10.29 21.94
N ALA A 95 -19.30 10.47 20.77
CA ALA A 95 -18.75 11.74 20.36
C ALA A 95 -19.87 12.73 19.96
N ASN A 96 -19.84 13.90 20.58
CA ASN A 96 -20.72 15.03 20.26
C ASN A 96 -19.92 16.28 19.88
N THR A 97 -18.58 16.23 20.02
CA THR A 97 -17.68 17.36 19.77
C THR A 97 -16.53 16.95 18.87
N TYR A 98 -16.01 17.90 18.09
CA TYR A 98 -14.87 17.67 17.21
C TYR A 98 -13.64 17.02 17.90
N PRO A 99 -13.19 17.46 19.12
CA PRO A 99 -12.05 16.81 19.78
C PRO A 99 -12.29 15.32 20.10
N GLN A 100 -13.53 14.92 20.41
CA GLN A 100 -13.84 13.52 20.66
C GLN A 100 -13.72 12.68 19.40
N PHE A 101 -14.16 13.22 18.25
CA PHE A 101 -13.92 12.57 16.94
C PHE A 101 -12.42 12.48 16.61
N CYS A 102 -11.62 13.47 16.99
CA CYS A 102 -10.16 13.42 16.81
C CYS A 102 -9.52 12.25 17.59
N VAL A 103 -9.96 12.00 18.83
CA VAL A 103 -9.49 10.86 19.63
C VAL A 103 -9.85 9.53 18.94
N GLY A 104 -11.10 9.40 18.49
CA GLY A 104 -11.55 8.21 17.75
C GLY A 104 -10.76 8.00 16.47
N ALA A 105 -10.49 9.05 15.69
CA ALA A 105 -9.70 9.00 14.46
C ALA A 105 -8.26 8.55 14.73
N SER A 106 -7.66 9.03 15.83
CA SER A 106 -6.32 8.62 16.26
C SER A 106 -6.27 7.13 16.61
N MET A 107 -7.26 6.62 17.35
CA MET A 107 -7.37 5.21 17.68
C MET A 107 -7.58 4.33 16.43
N ALA A 108 -8.41 4.79 15.48
CA ALA A 108 -8.58 4.11 14.19
C ALA A 108 -7.26 4.07 13.40
N GLY A 109 -6.46 5.16 13.46
CA GLY A 109 -5.13 5.22 12.87
C GLY A 109 -4.17 4.19 13.47
N ILE A 110 -4.12 4.08 14.79
CA ILE A 110 -3.31 3.06 15.51
C ILE A 110 -3.73 1.65 15.06
N SER A 111 -5.03 1.38 15.03
CA SER A 111 -5.55 0.09 14.54
C SER A 111 -5.08 -0.22 13.12
N TYR A 112 -5.21 0.75 12.19
CA TYR A 112 -4.77 0.59 10.81
C TYR A 112 -3.26 0.32 10.72
N GLY A 113 -2.43 1.06 11.45
CA GLY A 113 -0.97 0.91 11.42
C GLY A 113 -0.51 -0.43 11.98
N LEU A 114 -1.01 -0.84 13.15
CA LEU A 114 -0.64 -2.09 13.81
C LEU A 114 -1.23 -3.32 13.10
N GLY A 115 -2.48 -3.25 12.60
CA GLY A 115 -3.15 -4.36 11.92
C GLY A 115 -2.91 -4.42 10.40
N SER A 116 -1.86 -3.77 9.91
CA SER A 116 -1.52 -3.70 8.48
C SER A 116 -1.10 -5.05 7.87
N MET A 117 -0.77 -5.04 6.58
CA MET A 117 -0.25 -6.24 5.89
C MET A 117 1.07 -6.76 6.45
N ILE A 118 1.80 -5.97 7.25
CA ILE A 118 3.11 -6.37 7.79
C ILE A 118 2.98 -7.59 8.73
N PRO A 119 2.19 -7.56 9.83
CA PRO A 119 2.02 -8.73 10.69
C PRO A 119 1.36 -9.91 9.97
N VAL A 120 0.40 -9.66 9.09
CA VAL A 120 -0.27 -10.70 8.32
C VAL A 120 0.71 -11.42 7.40
N SER A 121 1.55 -10.69 6.67
CA SER A 121 2.58 -11.30 5.82
C SER A 121 3.56 -12.15 6.61
N ILE A 122 3.95 -11.72 7.81
CA ILE A 122 4.86 -12.49 8.67
C ILE A 122 4.18 -13.76 9.19
N LEU A 123 2.92 -13.68 9.61
CA LEU A 123 2.14 -14.85 9.99
C LEU A 123 1.99 -15.83 8.84
N MET A 124 1.58 -15.36 7.65
CA MET A 124 1.44 -16.23 6.48
C MET A 124 2.77 -16.89 6.08
N ASN A 125 3.89 -16.20 6.25
CA ASN A 125 5.21 -16.76 5.99
C ASN A 125 5.60 -17.89 6.96
N ARG A 126 5.05 -17.88 8.19
CA ARG A 126 5.28 -18.93 9.18
C ARG A 126 4.37 -20.15 8.99
N TRP A 127 3.15 -19.93 8.47
CA TRP A 127 2.13 -20.96 8.32
C TRP A 127 2.13 -21.63 6.94
N PHE A 128 2.62 -20.94 5.88
CA PHE A 128 2.64 -21.40 4.51
C PHE A 128 4.06 -21.42 3.95
N VAL A 129 4.58 -22.59 3.62
CA VAL A 129 5.78 -22.78 2.79
C VAL A 129 5.39 -22.82 1.32
N ARG A 130 4.35 -23.59 1.00
CA ARG A 130 3.75 -23.69 -0.35
C ARG A 130 2.50 -22.79 -0.41
N HIS A 131 2.22 -22.17 -1.55
CA HIS A 131 1.07 -21.27 -1.78
C HIS A 131 1.05 -19.99 -0.89
N ARG A 132 2.20 -19.55 -0.41
CA ARG A 132 2.35 -18.36 0.44
C ARG A 132 1.81 -17.09 -0.21
N ALA A 133 2.12 -16.84 -1.50
CA ALA A 133 1.65 -15.67 -2.23
C ALA A 133 0.12 -15.67 -2.36
N LEU A 134 -0.49 -16.83 -2.59
CA LEU A 134 -1.95 -17.01 -2.62
C LEU A 134 -2.57 -16.68 -1.26
N ALA A 135 -2.02 -17.19 -0.16
CA ALA A 135 -2.52 -16.92 1.18
C ALA A 135 -2.45 -15.42 1.53
N ILE A 136 -1.35 -14.74 1.20
CA ILE A 136 -1.22 -13.28 1.37
C ILE A 136 -2.25 -12.54 0.51
N GLY A 137 -2.49 -12.97 -0.72
CA GLY A 137 -3.49 -12.39 -1.62
C GLY A 137 -4.92 -12.53 -1.06
N ILE A 138 -5.26 -13.71 -0.52
CA ILE A 138 -6.56 -13.94 0.15
C ILE A 138 -6.70 -13.02 1.36
N CYS A 139 -5.68 -12.90 2.20
CA CYS A 139 -5.72 -11.97 3.33
C CYS A 139 -5.92 -10.52 2.88
N ALA A 140 -5.23 -10.08 1.82
CA ALA A 140 -5.33 -8.73 1.30
C ALA A 140 -6.73 -8.40 0.76
N SER A 141 -7.48 -9.40 0.25
CA SER A 141 -8.85 -9.21 -0.23
C SER A 141 -9.82 -8.77 0.88
N GLY A 142 -9.49 -9.00 2.16
CA GLY A 142 -10.30 -8.57 3.29
C GLY A 142 -10.60 -7.06 3.29
N SER A 143 -9.64 -6.23 2.90
CA SER A 143 -9.86 -4.77 2.79
C SER A 143 -10.86 -4.41 1.68
N GLY A 144 -10.82 -5.13 0.56
CA GLY A 144 -11.78 -4.95 -0.54
C GLY A 144 -13.18 -5.38 -0.15
N LEU A 145 -13.31 -6.55 0.52
CA LEU A 145 -14.60 -7.04 1.03
C LEU A 145 -15.26 -6.03 1.97
N ALA A 146 -14.49 -5.35 2.82
CA ALA A 146 -15.03 -4.31 3.69
C ALA A 146 -15.61 -3.13 2.90
N VAL A 147 -14.92 -2.68 1.85
CA VAL A 147 -15.42 -1.58 0.99
C VAL A 147 -16.67 -1.97 0.22
N ILE A 148 -16.83 -3.26 -0.09
CA ILE A 148 -18.02 -3.78 -0.78
C ILE A 148 -19.21 -3.88 0.18
N ILE A 149 -19.00 -4.43 1.37
CA ILE A 149 -20.05 -4.86 2.29
C ILE A 149 -20.51 -3.73 3.22
N LEU A 150 -19.56 -2.95 3.76
CA LEU A 150 -19.86 -1.97 4.81
C LEU A 150 -20.76 -0.81 4.34
N PRO A 151 -20.57 -0.17 3.16
CA PRO A 151 -21.35 1.01 2.81
C PRO A 151 -22.86 0.78 2.79
N PRO A 152 -23.42 -0.23 2.08
CA PRO A 152 -24.86 -0.43 2.06
C PRO A 152 -25.43 -0.85 3.42
N ILE A 153 -24.71 -1.68 4.19
CA ILE A 153 -25.17 -2.13 5.51
C ILE A 153 -25.20 -0.94 6.49
N LEU A 154 -24.10 -0.19 6.59
CA LEU A 154 -24.01 0.91 7.53
C LEU A 154 -24.95 2.05 7.17
N THR A 155 -25.07 2.39 5.88
CA THR A 155 -26.04 3.39 5.42
C THR A 155 -27.46 2.95 5.73
N GLY A 156 -27.80 1.68 5.54
CA GLY A 156 -29.10 1.13 5.90
C GLY A 156 -29.39 1.25 7.41
N ILE A 157 -28.41 1.00 8.26
CA ILE A 157 -28.53 1.16 9.72
C ILE A 157 -28.69 2.65 10.10
N ILE A 158 -27.90 3.55 9.49
CA ILE A 158 -27.98 4.99 9.74
C ILE A 158 -29.38 5.51 9.41
N LEU A 159 -29.92 5.12 8.23
CA LEU A 159 -31.22 5.60 7.77
C LEU A 159 -32.42 5.03 8.56
N ARG A 160 -32.29 3.79 9.08
CA ARG A 160 -33.39 3.13 9.83
C ARG A 160 -33.37 3.45 11.32
N PHE A 161 -32.21 3.63 11.90
CA PHE A 161 -32.03 3.81 13.34
C PHE A 161 -31.35 5.14 13.66
N SER A 162 -30.02 5.19 13.56
CA SER A 162 -29.25 6.42 13.83
C SER A 162 -27.78 6.22 13.47
N LEU A 163 -27.04 7.34 13.34
CA LEU A 163 -25.58 7.34 13.19
C LEU A 163 -24.91 6.64 14.38
N ARG A 164 -25.39 6.91 15.61
CA ARG A 164 -24.89 6.28 16.83
C ARG A 164 -25.06 4.76 16.83
N ALA A 165 -26.21 4.27 16.36
CA ALA A 165 -26.46 2.83 16.25
C ALA A 165 -25.48 2.15 15.27
N ALA A 166 -25.18 2.80 14.15
CA ALA A 166 -24.21 2.29 13.19
C ALA A 166 -22.80 2.20 13.77
N PHE A 167 -22.38 3.19 14.56
CA PHE A 167 -21.09 3.15 15.29
C PHE A 167 -21.06 2.01 16.31
N LEU A 168 -22.13 1.82 17.12
CA LEU A 168 -22.22 0.75 18.11
C LEU A 168 -22.19 -0.65 17.46
N VAL A 169 -22.93 -0.85 16.34
CA VAL A 169 -22.91 -2.10 15.60
C VAL A 169 -21.51 -2.39 15.07
N THR A 170 -20.82 -1.37 14.54
CA THR A 170 -19.43 -1.52 14.05
C THR A 170 -18.47 -1.84 15.22
N ALA A 171 -18.63 -1.17 16.37
CA ALA A 171 -17.84 -1.46 17.57
C ALA A 171 -18.08 -2.91 18.07
N GLY A 172 -19.33 -3.35 18.14
CA GLY A 172 -19.68 -4.72 18.52
C GLY A 172 -19.09 -5.77 17.55
N PHE A 173 -19.21 -5.53 16.25
CA PHE A 173 -18.62 -6.41 15.23
C PHE A 173 -17.10 -6.50 15.39
N THR A 174 -16.41 -5.37 15.56
CA THR A 174 -14.94 -5.34 15.71
C THR A 174 -14.49 -5.96 17.04
N LEU A 175 -15.30 -5.86 18.11
CA LEU A 175 -15.04 -6.56 19.38
C LEU A 175 -15.12 -8.09 19.22
N VAL A 176 -16.20 -8.59 18.62
CA VAL A 176 -16.33 -10.03 18.33
C VAL A 176 -15.17 -10.52 17.49
N ALA A 177 -14.81 -9.78 16.48
CA ALA A 177 -13.69 -10.12 15.61
C ALA A 177 -12.33 -10.07 16.37
N ALA A 178 -12.12 -9.13 17.30
CA ALA A 178 -10.92 -9.09 18.16
C ALA A 178 -10.81 -10.35 19.03
N VAL A 179 -11.94 -10.82 19.59
CA VAL A 179 -11.98 -12.08 20.34
C VAL A 179 -11.63 -13.28 19.46
N LEU A 180 -12.20 -13.36 18.24
CA LEU A 180 -11.88 -14.41 17.28
C LEU A 180 -10.39 -14.39 16.88
N VAL A 181 -9.83 -13.21 16.64
CA VAL A 181 -8.40 -13.01 16.35
C VAL A 181 -7.55 -13.55 17.51
N TYR A 182 -7.88 -13.20 18.75
CA TYR A 182 -7.15 -13.67 19.93
C TYR A 182 -7.25 -15.18 20.14
N LEU A 183 -8.41 -15.78 19.92
CA LEU A 183 -8.65 -17.21 20.12
C LEU A 183 -7.99 -18.08 19.05
N LEU A 184 -8.04 -17.64 17.79
CA LEU A 184 -7.69 -18.44 16.62
C LEU A 184 -6.29 -18.17 16.08
N ILE A 185 -5.70 -16.99 16.29
CA ILE A 185 -4.33 -16.73 15.86
C ILE A 185 -3.34 -17.41 16.81
N ARG A 186 -2.41 -18.17 16.21
CA ARG A 186 -1.22 -18.74 16.88
C ARG A 186 0.02 -18.25 16.13
N GLU A 187 1.13 -18.08 16.87
CA GLU A 187 2.34 -17.47 16.27
C GLU A 187 3.07 -18.41 15.34
N LYS A 188 3.08 -19.71 15.67
CA LYS A 188 3.77 -20.73 14.91
C LYS A 188 2.93 -22.00 14.82
N PRO A 189 3.06 -22.78 13.74
CA PRO A 189 2.43 -24.11 13.65
C PRO A 189 2.87 -25.03 14.77
N ALA A 190 4.15 -24.97 15.16
CA ALA A 190 4.75 -25.76 16.23
C ALA A 190 4.06 -25.57 17.59
N ASP A 191 3.46 -24.39 17.88
CA ASP A 191 2.72 -24.12 19.13
C ASP A 191 1.49 -25.03 19.29
N MET A 192 1.08 -25.70 18.21
CA MET A 192 -0.04 -26.65 18.16
C MET A 192 0.39 -28.07 17.72
N GLY A 193 1.68 -28.34 17.68
CA GLY A 193 2.19 -29.62 17.16
C GLY A 193 1.90 -29.83 15.66
N LEU A 194 1.78 -28.73 14.89
CA LEU A 194 1.55 -28.75 13.46
C LEU A 194 2.82 -28.34 12.70
N GLU A 195 2.92 -28.79 11.46
CA GLU A 195 3.94 -28.35 10.51
C GLU A 195 3.34 -27.27 9.59
N ALA A 196 4.19 -26.40 9.04
CA ALA A 196 3.76 -25.40 8.04
C ALA A 196 3.29 -26.13 6.78
N LEU A 197 2.28 -25.55 6.09
CA LEU A 197 1.72 -26.17 4.90
C LEU A 197 2.77 -26.24 3.77
N GLY A 198 3.16 -27.47 3.38
CA GLY A 198 4.17 -27.74 2.36
C GLY A 198 5.59 -27.89 2.91
N GLU A 199 5.78 -28.01 4.23
CA GLU A 199 7.10 -28.27 4.84
C GLU A 199 7.55 -29.69 4.57
N GLY A 200 6.63 -30.67 4.56
CA GLY A 200 6.90 -32.07 4.22
C GLY A 200 7.23 -32.30 2.72
N ASP A 201 6.91 -31.34 1.84
CA ASP A 201 7.28 -31.36 0.43
C ASP A 201 8.68 -30.77 0.15
N ARG A 202 9.42 -30.36 1.16
CA ARG A 202 10.88 -30.20 1.07
C ARG A 202 11.52 -31.59 1.01
N ILE A 203 11.19 -32.31 -0.05
CA ILE A 203 12.03 -33.39 -0.57
C ILE A 203 13.42 -32.77 -0.69
N GLU A 204 14.39 -33.43 -0.06
CA GLU A 204 15.82 -33.16 -0.12
C GLU A 204 16.19 -32.58 -1.51
N PRO A 205 17.02 -31.52 -1.54
CA PRO A 205 17.53 -31.05 -2.81
C PRO A 205 18.06 -32.29 -3.49
N HIS A 206 17.45 -32.63 -4.62
CA HIS A 206 17.86 -33.71 -5.49
C HIS A 206 19.39 -33.63 -5.58
N LYS A 207 20.07 -34.43 -4.77
CA LYS A 207 21.49 -34.70 -4.90
C LYS A 207 21.58 -35.28 -6.32
N SER A 208 21.68 -34.42 -7.31
CA SER A 208 22.12 -34.81 -8.62
C SER A 208 23.40 -35.54 -8.36
N LYS A 209 23.37 -36.84 -8.60
CA LYS A 209 24.53 -37.73 -8.67
C LYS A 209 25.43 -37.27 -9.80
N PHE A 210 25.93 -36.08 -9.74
CA PHE A 210 27.17 -35.73 -10.41
C PHE A 210 28.28 -35.94 -9.38
N ARG A 211 28.62 -37.21 -9.26
CA ARG A 211 29.85 -37.70 -8.65
C ARG A 211 30.99 -37.23 -9.53
N ARG A 212 31.34 -35.96 -9.42
CA ARG A 212 32.62 -35.45 -9.91
C ARG A 212 33.63 -35.84 -8.87
N SER A 213 34.42 -36.85 -9.16
CA SER A 213 35.63 -37.22 -8.46
C SER A 213 36.56 -36.00 -8.42
N GLU A 214 36.63 -35.32 -7.29
CA GLU A 214 37.69 -34.34 -7.03
C GLU A 214 38.97 -35.09 -6.66
N PRO A 215 40.09 -34.83 -7.36
CA PRO A 215 41.39 -35.27 -6.88
C PRO A 215 41.78 -34.43 -5.67
N ARG A 216 42.20 -35.08 -4.59
CA ARG A 216 42.86 -34.47 -3.43
C ARG A 216 44.01 -33.54 -3.89
N ARG A 217 43.85 -32.23 -3.85
CA ARG A 217 44.92 -31.27 -4.00
C ARG A 217 45.53 -30.97 -2.62
N ASN A 218 46.83 -31.17 -2.52
CA ASN A 218 47.68 -31.00 -1.35
C ASN A 218 47.72 -29.50 -0.91
N ALA A 219 47.85 -29.27 0.39
CA ALA A 219 47.86 -27.96 1.04
C ALA A 219 49.01 -27.02 0.64
N SER A 220 49.97 -27.46 -0.18
CA SER A 220 51.11 -26.66 -0.64
C SER A 220 50.84 -25.72 -1.82
N GLU A 221 49.68 -25.89 -2.54
CA GLU A 221 49.36 -25.05 -3.71
C GLU A 221 48.57 -23.77 -3.40
N ARG A 222 48.06 -23.61 -2.18
CA ARG A 222 47.29 -22.39 -1.79
C ARG A 222 48.17 -21.13 -1.63
N SER A 223 49.46 -21.27 -1.26
CA SER A 223 50.33 -20.10 -1.06
C SER A 223 50.90 -19.53 -2.36
N ALA A 224 50.90 -20.28 -3.47
CA ALA A 224 51.37 -19.83 -4.76
C ALA A 224 50.29 -19.05 -5.58
N SER A 225 49.00 -19.39 -5.38
CA SER A 225 47.86 -18.74 -6.07
C SER A 225 47.64 -17.31 -5.61
N ASP A 226 47.84 -17.00 -4.32
CA ASP A 226 47.62 -15.66 -3.77
C ASP A 226 48.74 -14.65 -4.16
N ARG A 227 49.98 -15.13 -4.39
CA ARG A 227 51.07 -14.27 -4.86
C ARG A 227 50.94 -13.88 -6.34
N THR A 228 50.43 -14.78 -7.17
CA THR A 228 50.21 -14.49 -8.60
C THR A 228 49.01 -13.56 -8.85
N ALA A 229 48.01 -13.49 -7.95
CA ALA A 229 46.92 -12.52 -8.03
C ALA A 229 47.36 -11.09 -7.66
N ALA A 230 48.26 -10.95 -6.67
CA ALA A 230 48.81 -9.66 -6.27
C ALA A 230 49.76 -9.07 -7.34
N ASP A 231 50.58 -9.92 -7.96
CA ASP A 231 51.49 -9.50 -9.02
C ASP A 231 50.77 -9.11 -10.32
N ARG A 232 49.64 -9.79 -10.66
CA ARG A 232 48.78 -9.39 -11.80
C ARG A 232 48.09 -8.05 -11.56
N ALA A 233 47.62 -7.77 -10.34
CA ALA A 233 47.01 -6.48 -10.01
C ALA A 233 47.98 -5.31 -10.02
N ALA A 234 49.28 -5.56 -9.72
CA ALA A 234 50.34 -4.56 -9.83
C ALA A 234 50.74 -4.30 -11.29
N ALA A 235 50.81 -5.35 -12.12
CA ALA A 235 51.09 -5.25 -13.55
C ALA A 235 50.00 -4.50 -14.32
N ASP A 236 48.70 -4.75 -14.01
CA ASP A 236 47.56 -4.06 -14.64
C ASP A 236 47.51 -2.56 -14.30
N ARG A 237 47.97 -2.15 -13.09
CA ARG A 237 48.08 -0.73 -12.74
C ARG A 237 49.19 0.00 -13.47
N SER A 238 50.35 -0.65 -13.68
CA SER A 238 51.43 -0.06 -14.42
C SER A 238 51.16 0.04 -15.93
N ALA A 239 50.40 -0.88 -16.50
CA ALA A 239 49.95 -0.84 -17.89
C ALA A 239 48.89 0.25 -18.13
N ALA A 240 48.02 0.51 -17.15
CA ALA A 240 47.02 1.58 -17.22
C ALA A 240 47.66 2.98 -17.20
N ASP A 241 48.71 3.20 -16.39
CA ASP A 241 49.45 4.47 -16.32
C ASP A 241 50.31 4.75 -17.57
N GLN A 242 50.83 3.71 -18.23
CA GLN A 242 51.59 3.87 -19.47
C GLN A 242 50.68 4.13 -20.70
N SER A 243 49.46 3.64 -20.71
CA SER A 243 48.49 3.90 -21.79
C SER A 243 47.90 5.32 -21.77
N ALA A 244 47.97 6.03 -20.63
CA ALA A 244 47.48 7.39 -20.50
C ALA A 244 48.41 8.48 -21.12
N SER A 245 49.68 8.18 -21.33
CA SER A 245 50.65 9.14 -21.86
C SER A 245 50.71 9.23 -23.38
N GLY A 246 50.08 8.32 -24.12
CA GLY A 246 50.14 8.19 -25.58
C GLY A 246 48.92 8.71 -26.35
N LEU A 247 47.88 9.23 -25.69
CA LEU A 247 46.62 9.65 -26.34
C LEU A 247 46.77 11.02 -27.04
N SER A 248 46.37 11.10 -28.32
CA SER A 248 46.31 12.33 -29.10
C SER A 248 45.32 13.36 -28.53
N ALA A 249 45.51 14.65 -28.87
CA ALA A 249 44.60 15.72 -28.38
C ALA A 249 43.14 15.49 -28.72
N SER A 250 42.83 14.79 -29.83
CA SER A 250 41.50 14.40 -30.23
C SER A 250 40.88 13.29 -29.34
N GLU A 251 41.70 12.36 -28.87
CA GLU A 251 41.26 11.29 -27.96
C GLU A 251 41.07 11.82 -26.55
N ARG A 252 41.88 12.79 -26.10
CA ARG A 252 41.65 13.52 -24.83
C ARG A 252 40.34 14.33 -24.85
N LEU A 253 39.99 14.92 -25.99
CA LEU A 253 38.72 15.61 -26.19
C LEU A 253 37.52 14.63 -26.22
N ALA A 254 37.70 13.44 -26.82
CA ALA A 254 36.69 12.38 -26.81
C ALA A 254 36.51 11.77 -25.41
N ALA A 255 37.59 11.59 -24.65
CA ALA A 255 37.57 11.15 -23.25
C ALA A 255 36.94 12.22 -22.33
N ARG A 256 37.21 13.50 -22.55
CA ARG A 256 36.54 14.62 -21.86
C ARG A 256 35.03 14.71 -22.23
N ARG A 257 34.65 14.45 -23.48
CA ARG A 257 33.24 14.33 -23.88
C ARG A 257 32.54 13.13 -23.25
N LYS A 258 33.22 12.02 -23.03
CA LYS A 258 32.68 10.87 -22.26
C LYS A 258 32.56 11.18 -20.77
N SER A 259 33.48 11.98 -20.19
CA SER A 259 33.40 12.45 -18.81
C SER A 259 32.37 13.56 -18.59
N SER A 260 31.90 14.21 -19.66
CA SER A 260 30.79 15.20 -19.64
C SER A 260 29.42 14.57 -19.76
N LYS A 261 29.28 13.25 -19.94
CA LYS A 261 28.02 12.56 -19.69
C LYS A 261 27.89 12.39 -18.17
N GLY A 262 26.97 13.14 -17.60
CA GLY A 262 26.71 13.36 -16.19
C GLY A 262 27.11 12.22 -15.24
N ASN A 263 27.61 12.61 -14.08
CA ASN A 263 28.04 11.71 -13.03
C ASN A 263 26.99 10.60 -12.83
N PRO A 264 27.32 9.30 -12.94
CA PRO A 264 26.34 8.22 -12.80
C PRO A 264 25.60 8.26 -11.46
N ASP A 265 26.21 8.82 -10.41
CA ASP A 265 25.59 8.99 -9.10
C ASP A 265 24.49 10.05 -9.12
N THR A 266 24.69 11.19 -9.78
CA THR A 266 23.67 12.26 -9.92
C THR A 266 22.50 11.85 -10.81
N GLN A 267 22.72 10.99 -11.80
CA GLN A 267 21.65 10.47 -12.65
C GLN A 267 20.79 9.44 -11.88
N SER A 268 21.39 8.68 -10.99
CA SER A 268 20.68 7.77 -10.08
C SER A 268 19.80 8.55 -9.10
N ASP A 269 20.31 9.63 -8.51
CA ASP A 269 19.58 10.45 -7.54
C ASP A 269 18.35 11.11 -8.16
N SER A 270 18.45 11.63 -9.38
CA SER A 270 17.33 12.25 -10.10
C SER A 270 16.18 11.27 -10.35
N VAL A 271 16.45 10.00 -10.66
CA VAL A 271 15.43 8.97 -10.84
C VAL A 271 14.68 8.73 -9.53
N TRP A 272 15.39 8.64 -8.40
CA TRP A 272 14.76 8.39 -7.10
C TRP A 272 13.97 9.60 -6.58
N ILE A 273 14.41 10.83 -6.88
CA ILE A 273 13.64 12.05 -6.58
C ILE A 273 12.33 12.04 -7.36
N LEU A 274 12.36 11.77 -8.67
CA LEU A 274 11.16 11.72 -9.49
C LEU A 274 10.17 10.64 -9.02
N ILE A 275 10.65 9.42 -8.72
CA ILE A 275 9.79 8.34 -8.19
C ILE A 275 9.28 8.68 -6.80
N GLY A 276 10.09 9.32 -5.96
CA GLY A 276 9.67 9.84 -4.65
C GLY A 276 8.51 10.85 -4.79
N MET A 277 8.62 11.81 -5.71
CA MET A 277 7.53 12.76 -6.01
C MET A 277 6.26 12.04 -6.48
N VAL A 278 6.38 11.06 -7.38
CA VAL A 278 5.26 10.22 -7.81
C VAL A 278 4.61 9.56 -6.60
N CYS A 279 5.38 8.95 -5.69
CA CYS A 279 4.85 8.29 -4.49
C CYS A 279 4.13 9.28 -3.55
N VAL A 280 4.69 10.48 -3.33
CA VAL A 280 4.06 11.52 -2.49
C VAL A 280 2.68 11.92 -3.07
N ILE A 281 2.64 12.24 -4.36
CA ILE A 281 1.40 12.68 -5.03
C ILE A 281 0.38 11.54 -5.06
N MET A 282 0.80 10.32 -5.40
CA MET A 282 -0.08 9.15 -5.40
C MET A 282 -0.64 8.85 -4.00
N GLY A 283 0.16 9.01 -2.93
CA GLY A 283 -0.30 8.89 -1.56
C GLY A 283 -1.35 9.94 -1.21
N GLY A 284 -1.07 11.19 -1.56
CA GLY A 284 -1.97 12.33 -1.30
C GLY A 284 -3.29 12.27 -2.07
N LEU A 285 -3.31 11.57 -3.21
CA LEU A 285 -4.50 11.45 -4.06
C LEU A 285 -5.34 10.20 -3.74
N SER A 286 -4.69 9.06 -3.51
CA SER A 286 -5.35 7.76 -3.43
C SER A 286 -6.32 7.65 -2.25
N ASN A 287 -5.82 7.85 -1.03
CA ASN A 287 -6.63 7.68 0.17
C ASN A 287 -7.61 8.85 0.39
N PRO A 288 -7.18 10.13 0.33
CA PRO A 288 -8.10 11.26 0.44
C PRO A 288 -9.15 11.27 -0.67
N GLY A 289 -8.78 10.98 -1.92
CA GLY A 289 -9.71 10.92 -3.04
C GLY A 289 -10.80 9.87 -2.84
N PHE A 290 -10.44 8.69 -2.34
CA PHE A 290 -11.43 7.64 -2.05
C PHE A 290 -12.33 8.01 -0.87
N VAL A 291 -11.77 8.52 0.25
CA VAL A 291 -12.56 8.84 1.45
C VAL A 291 -13.58 9.95 1.19
N HIS A 292 -13.19 10.97 0.41
CA HIS A 292 -14.09 12.09 0.12
C HIS A 292 -15.03 11.85 -1.07
N LEU A 293 -14.94 10.71 -1.75
CA LEU A 293 -15.83 10.37 -2.86
C LEU A 293 -17.30 10.30 -2.42
N SER A 294 -17.57 9.77 -1.22
CA SER A 294 -18.91 9.75 -0.65
C SER A 294 -19.41 11.16 -0.31
N VAL A 295 -18.52 12.03 0.19
CA VAL A 295 -18.88 13.42 0.51
C VAL A 295 -19.19 14.19 -0.78
N LEU A 296 -18.40 14.01 -1.85
CA LEU A 296 -18.66 14.62 -3.16
C LEU A 296 -20.09 14.31 -3.63
N TYR A 297 -20.44 13.03 -3.75
CA TYR A 297 -21.78 12.67 -4.25
C TYR A 297 -22.91 13.06 -3.30
N THR A 298 -22.66 13.03 -1.98
CA THR A 298 -23.67 13.47 -1.00
C THR A 298 -23.89 14.99 -1.08
N SER A 299 -22.83 15.81 -1.24
CA SER A 299 -22.95 17.28 -1.37
C SER A 299 -23.63 17.71 -2.65
N GLU A 300 -23.51 16.90 -3.73
CA GLU A 300 -24.19 17.11 -5.01
C GLU A 300 -25.63 16.53 -5.03
N GLY A 301 -26.18 16.09 -3.87
CA GLY A 301 -27.59 15.75 -3.72
C GLY A 301 -27.97 14.31 -4.12
N TYR A 302 -27.00 13.41 -4.31
CA TYR A 302 -27.30 11.99 -4.56
C TYR A 302 -27.92 11.32 -3.34
N ALA A 303 -28.92 10.44 -3.56
CA ALA A 303 -29.55 9.71 -2.47
C ALA A 303 -28.52 8.87 -1.69
N PRO A 304 -28.60 8.83 -0.35
CA PRO A 304 -27.59 8.16 0.50
C PRO A 304 -27.34 6.70 0.13
N MET A 305 -28.40 5.95 -0.21
CA MET A 305 -28.25 4.55 -0.62
C MET A 305 -27.58 4.41 -1.98
N THR A 306 -27.83 5.33 -2.92
CA THR A 306 -27.14 5.40 -4.21
C THR A 306 -25.64 5.63 -4.00
N VAL A 307 -25.26 6.58 -3.13
CA VAL A 307 -23.86 6.82 -2.77
C VAL A 307 -23.22 5.56 -2.18
N ALA A 308 -23.92 4.86 -1.27
CA ALA A 308 -23.41 3.62 -0.69
C ALA A 308 -23.15 2.55 -1.75
N PHE A 309 -24.04 2.37 -2.71
CA PHE A 309 -23.86 1.43 -3.82
C PHE A 309 -22.73 1.85 -4.77
N LEU A 310 -22.57 3.14 -5.04
CA LEU A 310 -21.44 3.66 -5.84
C LEU A 310 -20.09 3.35 -5.16
N ILE A 311 -19.99 3.56 -3.85
CA ILE A 311 -18.76 3.23 -3.10
C ILE A 311 -18.52 1.71 -3.09
N SER A 312 -19.56 0.89 -2.96
CA SER A 312 -19.46 -0.58 -3.05
C SER A 312 -18.99 -1.02 -4.43
N LEU A 313 -19.53 -0.43 -5.51
CA LEU A 313 -19.10 -0.68 -6.88
C LEU A 313 -17.62 -0.34 -7.06
N CYS A 314 -17.20 0.83 -6.57
CA CYS A 314 -15.79 1.23 -6.55
C CYS A 314 -14.92 0.18 -5.83
N GLY A 315 -15.38 -0.36 -4.70
CA GLY A 315 -14.68 -1.40 -3.93
C GLY A 315 -14.51 -2.71 -4.70
N ILE A 316 -15.55 -3.18 -5.40
CA ILE A 316 -15.49 -4.38 -6.25
C ILE A 316 -14.43 -4.19 -7.32
N VAL A 317 -14.53 -3.09 -8.05
CA VAL A 317 -13.67 -2.81 -9.19
C VAL A 317 -12.23 -2.55 -8.76
N LEU A 318 -12.01 -1.87 -7.63
CA LEU A 318 -10.68 -1.67 -7.03
C LEU A 318 -10.03 -3.01 -6.65
N THR A 319 -10.80 -3.95 -6.12
CA THR A 319 -10.29 -5.27 -5.73
C THR A 319 -9.86 -6.08 -6.96
N LEU A 320 -10.68 -6.12 -8.00
CA LEU A 320 -10.37 -6.76 -9.28
C LEU A 320 -9.22 -6.03 -10.00
N GLY A 321 -9.23 -4.72 -9.97
CA GLY A 321 -8.23 -3.85 -10.57
C GLY A 321 -6.82 -4.09 -10.05
N LYS A 322 -6.65 -4.50 -8.78
CA LYS A 322 -5.33 -4.86 -8.23
C LYS A 322 -4.72 -6.06 -8.96
N VAL A 323 -5.53 -7.08 -9.26
CA VAL A 323 -5.10 -8.27 -10.00
C VAL A 323 -4.80 -7.90 -11.45
N LEU A 324 -5.69 -7.12 -12.07
CA LEU A 324 -5.52 -6.66 -13.46
C LEU A 324 -4.26 -5.79 -13.61
N CYS A 325 -4.00 -4.89 -12.65
CA CYS A 325 -2.83 -4.01 -12.67
C CYS A 325 -1.51 -4.81 -12.58
N GLY A 326 -1.44 -5.80 -11.67
CA GLY A 326 -0.30 -6.69 -11.56
C GLY A 326 -0.09 -7.51 -12.82
N GLY A 327 -1.13 -8.16 -13.34
CA GLY A 327 -1.06 -8.94 -14.58
C GLY A 327 -0.70 -8.09 -15.81
N ALA A 328 -1.21 -6.86 -15.90
CA ALA A 328 -0.83 -5.94 -16.96
C ALA A 328 0.67 -5.55 -16.87
N ALA A 329 1.20 -5.37 -15.66
CA ALA A 329 2.63 -5.09 -15.48
C ALA A 329 3.51 -6.25 -15.95
N ASP A 330 3.09 -7.49 -15.69
CA ASP A 330 3.80 -8.70 -16.15
C ASP A 330 3.75 -8.84 -17.68
N LEU A 331 2.62 -8.50 -18.33
CA LEU A 331 2.41 -8.68 -19.76
C LEU A 331 3.05 -7.59 -20.62
N MET A 332 2.90 -6.32 -20.25
CA MET A 332 3.31 -5.18 -21.08
C MET A 332 4.44 -4.33 -20.48
N GLY A 333 4.95 -4.71 -19.31
CA GLY A 333 6.01 -4.02 -18.56
C GLY A 333 5.48 -2.90 -17.66
N GLY A 334 6.22 -2.61 -16.60
CA GLY A 334 5.78 -1.73 -15.50
C GLY A 334 5.39 -0.33 -15.95
N LEU A 335 6.16 0.31 -16.84
CA LEU A 335 5.85 1.67 -17.32
C LEU A 335 4.52 1.72 -18.10
N LYS A 336 4.34 0.84 -19.08
CA LYS A 336 3.14 0.86 -19.95
C LYS A 336 1.88 0.54 -19.15
N ALA A 337 1.95 -0.46 -18.26
CA ALA A 337 0.86 -0.81 -17.36
C ALA A 337 0.53 0.36 -16.45
N SER A 338 1.53 0.99 -15.82
CA SER A 338 1.31 2.15 -14.94
C SER A 338 0.63 3.31 -15.69
N LEU A 339 1.07 3.63 -16.90
CA LEU A 339 0.46 4.69 -17.71
C LEU A 339 -0.98 4.38 -18.11
N LEU A 340 -1.31 3.12 -18.43
CA LEU A 340 -2.67 2.68 -18.69
C LEU A 340 -3.58 2.92 -17.48
N PHE A 341 -3.16 2.46 -16.30
CA PHE A 341 -3.95 2.60 -15.07
C PHE A 341 -4.01 4.05 -14.57
N ILE A 342 -2.96 4.85 -14.76
CA ILE A 342 -2.98 6.30 -14.54
C ILE A 342 -4.00 6.96 -15.47
N GLY A 343 -4.05 6.58 -16.75
CA GLY A 343 -5.04 7.09 -17.71
C GLY A 343 -6.47 6.76 -17.31
N LEU A 344 -6.74 5.54 -16.83
CA LEU A 344 -8.06 5.13 -16.33
C LEU A 344 -8.44 5.91 -15.07
N LEU A 345 -7.50 6.08 -14.12
CA LEU A 345 -7.73 6.89 -12.92
C LEU A 345 -7.97 8.36 -13.26
N LEU A 346 -7.21 8.91 -14.20
CA LEU A 346 -7.38 10.29 -14.68
C LEU A 346 -8.77 10.49 -15.30
N ALA A 347 -9.20 9.57 -16.15
CA ALA A 347 -10.55 9.59 -16.71
C ALA A 347 -11.61 9.53 -15.61
N GLY A 348 -11.45 8.68 -14.61
CA GLY A 348 -12.33 8.60 -13.45
C GLY A 348 -12.42 9.91 -12.65
N LEU A 349 -11.26 10.54 -12.37
CA LEU A 349 -11.21 11.84 -11.68
C LEU A 349 -11.88 12.96 -12.49
N VAL A 350 -11.64 13.01 -13.81
CA VAL A 350 -12.31 13.97 -14.68
C VAL A 350 -13.82 13.75 -14.70
N MET A 351 -14.27 12.48 -14.76
CA MET A 351 -15.70 12.17 -14.70
C MET A 351 -16.34 12.51 -13.34
N CYS A 352 -15.60 12.44 -12.23
CA CYS A 352 -16.06 12.92 -10.93
C CYS A 352 -16.35 14.43 -10.94
N CYS A 353 -15.68 15.23 -11.78
CA CYS A 353 -15.97 16.65 -11.92
C CYS A 353 -17.36 16.94 -12.48
N PHE A 354 -18.02 15.96 -13.10
CA PHE A 354 -19.40 16.09 -13.61
C PHE A 354 -20.46 15.58 -12.60
N ALA A 355 -20.10 15.41 -11.32
CA ALA A 355 -21.03 14.98 -10.27
C ALA A 355 -22.26 15.91 -10.15
N PHE A 356 -22.11 17.21 -10.43
CA PHE A 356 -23.19 18.22 -10.41
C PHE A 356 -24.37 17.89 -11.34
N THR A 357 -24.18 16.99 -12.32
CA THR A 357 -25.27 16.62 -13.26
C THR A 357 -26.37 15.78 -12.61
N GLY A 358 -26.15 15.21 -11.41
CA GLY A 358 -27.09 14.32 -10.76
C GLY A 358 -27.28 12.96 -11.44
N SER A 359 -26.55 12.68 -12.52
CA SER A 359 -26.69 11.47 -13.34
C SER A 359 -26.04 10.26 -12.66
N VAL A 360 -26.84 9.31 -12.18
CA VAL A 360 -26.38 8.06 -11.55
C VAL A 360 -25.53 7.20 -12.51
N PRO A 361 -25.89 7.02 -13.80
CA PRO A 361 -25.05 6.29 -14.75
C PRO A 361 -23.68 6.93 -14.92
N LEU A 362 -23.59 8.26 -15.00
CA LEU A 362 -22.33 8.97 -15.14
C LEU A 362 -21.47 8.81 -13.89
N ALA A 363 -22.06 8.92 -12.71
CA ALA A 363 -21.40 8.65 -11.43
C ALA A 363 -20.90 7.20 -11.34
N ALA A 364 -21.66 6.23 -11.83
CA ALA A 364 -21.27 4.82 -11.86
C ALA A 364 -20.04 4.60 -12.77
N ILE A 365 -20.00 5.24 -13.94
CA ILE A 365 -18.83 5.21 -14.84
C ILE A 365 -17.62 5.87 -14.17
N ALA A 366 -17.82 7.03 -13.51
CA ALA A 366 -16.75 7.73 -12.80
C ALA A 366 -16.11 6.85 -11.71
N VAL A 367 -16.92 6.25 -10.82
CA VAL A 367 -16.41 5.39 -9.74
C VAL A 367 -15.84 4.08 -10.26
N PHE A 368 -16.36 3.55 -11.38
CA PHE A 368 -15.81 2.38 -12.06
C PHE A 368 -14.38 2.67 -12.56
N LEU A 369 -14.20 3.75 -13.32
CA LEU A 369 -12.89 4.15 -13.85
C LEU A 369 -11.91 4.49 -12.71
N PHE A 370 -12.37 5.21 -11.69
CA PHE A 370 -11.60 5.49 -10.48
C PHE A 370 -11.16 4.20 -9.79
N GLY A 371 -12.07 3.23 -9.62
CA GLY A 371 -11.80 1.96 -8.98
C GLY A 371 -10.81 1.10 -9.76
N VAL A 372 -10.94 1.00 -11.11
CA VAL A 372 -9.99 0.24 -11.96
C VAL A 372 -8.61 0.89 -11.95
N GLY A 373 -8.55 2.22 -12.01
CA GLY A 373 -7.28 2.96 -12.10
C GLY A 373 -6.51 3.05 -10.78
N SER A 374 -7.21 3.18 -9.64
CA SER A 374 -6.61 3.39 -8.30
C SER A 374 -5.55 2.36 -7.86
N PRO A 375 -5.61 1.07 -8.26
CA PRO A 375 -4.58 0.10 -7.91
C PRO A 375 -3.15 0.51 -8.26
N VAL A 376 -2.93 1.35 -9.27
CA VAL A 376 -1.60 1.84 -9.63
C VAL A 376 -0.90 2.55 -8.48
N CYS A 377 -1.67 3.21 -7.61
CA CYS A 377 -1.13 3.93 -6.45
C CYS A 377 -0.48 2.99 -5.41
N THR A 378 -0.87 1.73 -5.38
CA THR A 378 -0.35 0.73 -4.41
C THR A 378 0.43 -0.39 -5.08
N VAL A 379 -0.07 -0.94 -6.17
CA VAL A 379 0.59 -2.03 -6.94
C VAL A 379 1.76 -1.47 -7.76
N GLY A 380 1.70 -0.22 -8.19
CA GLY A 380 2.79 0.44 -8.93
C GLY A 380 4.09 0.52 -8.14
N ILE A 381 4.04 0.76 -6.81
CA ILE A 381 5.23 0.90 -5.96
C ILE A 381 6.18 -0.30 -6.05
N PRO A 382 5.74 -1.55 -5.79
CA PRO A 382 6.62 -2.72 -5.95
C PRO A 382 7.05 -2.97 -7.40
N VAL A 383 6.22 -2.62 -8.39
CA VAL A 383 6.57 -2.73 -9.81
C VAL A 383 7.72 -1.76 -10.15
N TRP A 384 7.60 -0.47 -9.80
CA TRP A 384 8.64 0.54 -10.03
C TRP A 384 9.93 0.22 -9.29
N ALA A 385 9.80 -0.28 -8.04
CA ALA A 385 10.97 -0.73 -7.29
C ALA A 385 11.67 -1.92 -8.00
N GLY A 386 10.91 -2.88 -8.53
CA GLY A 386 11.45 -4.01 -9.27
C GLY A 386 12.14 -3.60 -10.57
N ASP A 387 11.51 -2.68 -11.32
CA ASP A 387 12.07 -2.20 -12.58
C ASP A 387 13.29 -1.28 -12.39
N LEU A 388 13.34 -0.50 -11.30
CA LEU A 388 14.28 0.59 -11.12
C LEU A 388 15.40 0.31 -10.09
N SER A 389 15.32 -0.69 -9.23
CA SER A 389 16.38 -1.07 -8.29
C SER A 389 17.12 -2.35 -8.69
N GLU A 390 18.29 -2.57 -8.10
CA GLU A 390 18.96 -3.87 -8.18
C GLU A 390 18.21 -4.90 -7.31
N PRO A 391 18.22 -6.20 -7.67
CA PRO A 391 17.51 -7.23 -6.92
C PRO A 391 17.86 -7.30 -5.43
N LYS A 392 19.13 -6.97 -5.07
CA LYS A 392 19.60 -6.94 -3.68
C LYS A 392 18.98 -5.80 -2.87
N ASP A 393 18.68 -4.66 -3.50
CA ASP A 393 18.15 -3.45 -2.86
C ASP A 393 16.62 -3.37 -2.90
N TYR A 394 15.96 -4.25 -3.67
CA TYR A 394 14.51 -4.27 -3.85
C TYR A 394 13.70 -4.15 -2.55
N PRO A 395 13.95 -4.96 -1.48
CA PRO A 395 13.13 -4.87 -0.27
C PRO A 395 13.28 -3.52 0.46
N LYS A 396 14.49 -2.94 0.44
CA LYS A 396 14.77 -1.62 1.02
C LYS A 396 14.06 -0.52 0.23
N THR A 397 14.11 -0.61 -1.09
CA THR A 397 13.48 0.36 -2.00
C THR A 397 11.97 0.34 -1.86
N VAL A 398 11.33 -0.83 -1.90
CA VAL A 398 9.87 -0.95 -1.69
C VAL A 398 9.45 -0.32 -0.37
N ARG A 399 10.17 -0.65 0.73
CA ARG A 399 9.88 -0.08 2.05
C ARG A 399 9.98 1.44 2.04
N ASN A 400 11.05 2.00 1.49
CA ASN A 400 11.26 3.44 1.45
C ASN A 400 10.19 4.15 0.63
N LEU A 401 9.85 3.63 -0.55
CA LEU A 401 8.79 4.20 -1.40
C LEU A 401 7.41 4.12 -0.74
N GLN A 402 7.11 3.04 0.00
CA GLN A 402 5.88 2.93 0.77
C GLN A 402 5.81 3.94 1.92
N LEU A 403 6.93 4.23 2.60
CA LEU A 403 6.98 5.27 3.62
C LEU A 403 6.76 6.65 3.02
N ILE A 404 7.36 6.94 1.87
CA ILE A 404 7.16 8.22 1.14
C ILE A 404 5.68 8.35 0.71
N TYR A 405 5.08 7.28 0.20
CA TYR A 405 3.65 7.25 -0.14
C TYR A 405 2.76 7.51 1.09
N ALA A 406 3.05 6.89 2.23
CA ALA A 406 2.29 7.09 3.46
C ALA A 406 2.45 8.52 4.02
N ALA A 407 3.65 9.11 3.90
CA ALA A 407 3.89 10.51 4.23
C ALA A 407 3.05 11.44 3.33
N GLY A 408 2.99 11.17 2.02
CA GLY A 408 2.12 11.90 1.09
C GLY A 408 0.65 11.80 1.47
N ALA A 409 0.17 10.60 1.82
CA ALA A 409 -1.20 10.40 2.28
C ALA A 409 -1.52 11.20 3.55
N MET A 410 -0.57 11.30 4.47
CA MET A 410 -0.73 12.10 5.69
C MET A 410 -0.75 13.61 5.40
N LEU A 411 0.21 14.09 4.62
CA LEU A 411 0.38 15.53 4.33
C LEU A 411 -0.82 16.12 3.59
N PHE A 412 -1.37 15.38 2.62
CA PHE A 412 -2.45 15.87 1.76
C PHE A 412 -3.85 15.41 2.18
N ALA A 413 -3.99 14.71 3.32
CA ALA A 413 -5.27 14.18 3.75
C ALA A 413 -6.33 15.26 4.05
N SER A 414 -5.93 16.45 4.53
CA SER A 414 -6.84 17.59 4.80
C SER A 414 -7.13 18.45 3.56
N THR A 415 -6.35 18.33 2.49
CA THR A 415 -6.46 19.17 1.32
C THR A 415 -7.87 19.21 0.70
N PRO A 416 -8.61 18.06 0.60
CA PRO A 416 -9.97 18.10 0.05
C PRO A 416 -10.93 18.99 0.83
N GLY A 417 -10.90 18.94 2.17
CA GLY A 417 -11.78 19.75 2.99
C GLY A 417 -11.44 21.24 2.95
N VAL A 418 -10.14 21.57 2.99
CA VAL A 418 -9.68 22.96 2.88
C VAL A 418 -10.14 23.58 1.55
N ILE A 419 -9.96 22.88 0.44
CA ILE A 419 -10.38 23.34 -0.88
C ILE A 419 -11.91 23.50 -0.92
N ALA A 420 -12.64 22.52 -0.39
CA ALA A 420 -14.10 22.56 -0.37
C ALA A 420 -14.66 23.70 0.48
N ASP A 421 -14.05 24.05 1.62
CA ASP A 421 -14.45 25.17 2.45
C ASP A 421 -14.20 26.53 1.74
N HIS A 422 -13.10 26.66 0.99
CA HIS A 422 -12.78 27.88 0.26
C HIS A 422 -13.59 28.07 -1.02
N LEU A 423 -13.86 26.97 -1.76
CA LEU A 423 -14.50 27.02 -3.08
C LEU A 423 -15.99 26.61 -3.04
N GLY A 424 -16.50 26.18 -1.88
CA GLY A 424 -17.90 25.80 -1.69
C GLY A 424 -18.30 24.46 -2.33
N SER A 425 -17.36 23.71 -2.93
CA SER A 425 -17.63 22.43 -3.59
C SER A 425 -16.42 21.50 -3.55
N TYR A 426 -16.67 20.18 -3.56
CA TYR A 426 -15.63 19.16 -3.71
C TYR A 426 -15.18 18.93 -5.17
N ILE A 427 -15.92 19.41 -6.16
CA ILE A 427 -15.58 19.24 -7.59
C ILE A 427 -14.17 19.76 -7.94
N PRO A 428 -13.75 20.99 -7.50
CA PRO A 428 -12.40 21.48 -7.76
C PRO A 428 -11.29 20.61 -7.20
N VAL A 429 -11.55 19.87 -6.10
CA VAL A 429 -10.60 18.92 -5.51
C VAL A 429 -10.23 17.84 -6.53
N TYR A 430 -11.25 17.25 -7.19
CA TYR A 430 -11.04 16.19 -8.18
C TYR A 430 -10.37 16.70 -9.45
N ALA A 431 -10.63 17.95 -9.83
CA ALA A 431 -9.91 18.62 -10.93
C ALA A 431 -8.42 18.80 -10.59
N ILE A 432 -8.08 19.26 -9.38
CA ILE A 432 -6.70 19.40 -8.90
C ILE A 432 -6.02 18.03 -8.83
N PHE A 433 -6.72 17.01 -8.37
CA PHE A 433 -6.20 15.65 -8.36
C PHE A 433 -5.92 15.13 -9.77
N ALA A 434 -6.78 15.42 -10.74
CA ALA A 434 -6.57 15.05 -12.14
C ALA A 434 -5.31 15.74 -12.73
N ILE A 435 -5.13 17.04 -12.49
CA ILE A 435 -3.94 17.78 -12.92
C ILE A 435 -2.67 17.21 -12.26
N SER A 436 -2.71 16.97 -10.96
CA SER A 436 -1.59 16.39 -10.21
C SER A 436 -1.22 15.00 -10.74
N LEU A 437 -2.23 14.17 -11.05
CA LEU A 437 -2.03 12.85 -11.62
C LEU A 437 -1.42 12.88 -13.01
N ALA A 438 -1.83 13.83 -13.85
CA ALA A 438 -1.20 14.04 -15.16
C ALA A 438 0.29 14.41 -15.02
N GLY A 439 0.64 15.24 -14.02
CA GLY A 439 2.03 15.54 -13.66
C GLY A 439 2.83 14.30 -13.23
N THR A 440 2.20 13.38 -12.48
CA THR A 440 2.87 12.13 -12.09
C THR A 440 3.18 11.22 -13.27
N ALA A 441 2.32 11.19 -14.29
CA ALA A 441 2.60 10.44 -15.52
C ALA A 441 3.86 10.97 -16.22
N VAL A 442 4.03 12.29 -16.28
CA VAL A 442 5.23 12.92 -16.87
C VAL A 442 6.47 12.58 -16.05
N CYS A 443 6.41 12.70 -14.71
CA CYS A 443 7.52 12.35 -13.82
C CYS A 443 7.92 10.88 -13.97
N LEU A 444 6.94 9.98 -14.07
CA LEU A 444 7.18 8.54 -14.24
C LEU A 444 7.87 8.25 -15.57
N ILE A 445 7.39 8.85 -16.69
CA ILE A 445 8.02 8.73 -18.00
C ILE A 445 9.47 9.25 -17.97
N ALA A 446 9.71 10.40 -17.32
CA ALA A 446 11.02 10.99 -17.19
C ALA A 446 11.98 10.07 -16.41
N ALA A 447 11.53 9.50 -15.27
CA ALA A 447 12.32 8.58 -14.46
C ALA A 447 12.75 7.33 -15.25
N TYR A 448 11.82 6.74 -16.03
CA TYR A 448 12.14 5.57 -16.86
C TYR A 448 13.04 5.90 -18.07
N ARG A 449 13.00 7.14 -18.58
CA ARG A 449 13.89 7.61 -19.67
C ARG A 449 15.30 7.87 -19.17
N LEU A 450 15.44 8.43 -17.96
CA LEU A 450 16.75 8.72 -17.36
C LEU A 450 17.52 7.45 -16.98
N ARG A 451 16.81 6.33 -16.78
CA ARG A 451 17.45 5.05 -16.47
C ARG A 451 17.96 4.30 -17.72
N LYS A 452 17.39 4.56 -18.91
CA LYS A 452 17.88 4.00 -20.19
C LYS A 452 19.15 4.69 -20.65
#